data_a212a015938f8b45a29940e04589616f
#
_entry.id   a212a015938f8b45a29940e04589616f
#
_cell.length_a   1.000
_cell.length_b   1.000
_cell.length_c   1.000
_cell.angle_alpha   90.00
_cell.angle_beta   90.00
_cell.angle_gamma   90.00
#
_symmetry.space_group_name_H-M   'P 1'
#
loop_
_entity.id
_entity.type
_entity.pdbx_description
1 polymer ?
#
loop_
_entity_poly.entity_id
_entity_poly.type
_entity_poly.pdbx_seq_one_letter_code
_entity_poly.pdbx_strand_id
1 'polypeptide(L)'
;GLDMMLRTCTIQTNLDYSSEADMVQKFRVSLALQPIATALFASSPFTEGKPNGYMSYRSHIWTDTDPARTGMLPFVFEQGFGYERYVDYMLDVPMYFVFRNGKYIDAAGQSFRDFLKGELPALPGEKPHISDWNDHLSTAFPEVRLKSFLEMRGADGGPWNRICALPALWVGLLYDQGALDAAWDLVKGWSIEEQQVLRDAVPSEGLDAPAPGGGTVGELAHRVLDIAAAGLAARGEVNSMGDNEVGFLEPLRRIAKSGKSPAHDLLDRYEGPWGGDLSKIYDELSF
;
A
#
# COMPACT_ATOMS: atom_id res chain seq x y z
N GLY A 1 13.36 5.56 -10.58
CA GLY A 1 12.36 6.58 -10.25
C GLY A 1 11.46 7.03 -11.39
N LEU A 2 11.91 7.06 -12.65
CA LEU A 2 11.09 7.55 -13.78
C LEU A 2 9.88 6.67 -14.03
N ASP A 3 10.01 5.36 -13.97
CA ASP A 3 8.89 4.44 -14.16
C ASP A 3 7.81 4.63 -13.10
N MET A 4 8.19 4.89 -11.84
CA MET A 4 7.24 5.21 -10.78
C MET A 4 6.43 6.48 -11.12
N MET A 5 7.05 7.51 -11.64
CA MET A 5 6.39 8.78 -11.97
C MET A 5 5.53 8.71 -13.24
N LEU A 6 5.92 7.89 -14.22
CA LEU A 6 5.32 7.88 -15.56
C LEU A 6 4.38 6.71 -15.81
N ARG A 7 4.47 5.61 -15.04
CA ARG A 7 3.80 4.33 -15.36
C ARG A 7 2.96 3.78 -14.21
N THR A 8 2.80 4.51 -13.11
CA THR A 8 1.99 4.01 -11.98
C THR A 8 0.69 4.77 -11.83
N CYS A 9 -0.39 4.01 -11.64
CA CYS A 9 -1.68 4.50 -11.20
C CYS A 9 -2.10 3.72 -9.96
N THR A 10 -2.51 4.42 -8.92
CA THR A 10 -2.81 3.82 -7.62
C THR A 10 -4.05 4.43 -7.01
N ILE A 11 -4.69 3.67 -6.13
CA ILE A 11 -5.61 4.20 -5.12
C ILE A 11 -5.02 3.99 -3.74
N GLN A 12 -5.29 4.90 -2.83
CA GLN A 12 -4.75 4.89 -1.47
C GLN A 12 -5.87 5.14 -0.48
N THR A 13 -5.72 4.61 0.74
CA THR A 13 -6.67 4.84 1.83
C THR A 13 -5.94 5.43 3.02
N ASN A 14 -6.47 6.54 3.53
CA ASN A 14 -5.95 7.24 4.69
C ASN A 14 -6.90 7.02 5.85
N LEU A 15 -6.43 6.43 6.92
CA LEU A 15 -7.21 6.09 8.11
C LEU A 15 -6.53 6.62 9.37
N ASP A 16 -7.31 7.24 10.23
CA ASP A 16 -6.87 7.77 11.50
C ASP A 16 -6.68 6.68 12.57
N TYR A 17 -6.09 7.09 13.65
CA TYR A 17 -5.87 6.27 14.84
C TYR A 17 -6.11 7.10 16.10
N SER A 18 -6.51 6.45 17.19
CA SER A 18 -6.92 7.12 18.44
C SER A 18 -5.79 7.34 19.43
N SER A 19 -4.70 6.58 19.30
CA SER A 19 -3.54 6.63 20.21
C SER A 19 -2.30 6.02 19.55
N GLU A 20 -1.12 6.17 20.18
CA GLU A 20 0.09 5.52 19.70
C GLU A 20 -0.04 3.98 19.69
N ALA A 21 -0.65 3.40 20.72
CA ALA A 21 -0.86 1.95 20.78
C ALA A 21 -1.78 1.45 19.67
N ASP A 22 -2.86 2.17 19.37
CA ASP A 22 -3.75 1.91 18.25
C ASP A 22 -3.04 2.06 16.90
N MET A 23 -2.23 3.11 16.74
CA MET A 23 -1.38 3.31 15.57
C MET A 23 -0.45 2.13 15.35
N VAL A 24 0.24 1.66 16.38
CA VAL A 24 1.18 0.53 16.29
C VAL A 24 0.47 -0.74 15.83
N GLN A 25 -0.68 -1.08 16.42
CA GLN A 25 -1.42 -2.28 16.04
C GLN A 25 -1.95 -2.19 14.61
N LYS A 26 -2.57 -1.07 14.25
CA LYS A 26 -3.06 -0.80 12.89
C LYS A 26 -1.93 -0.82 11.86
N PHE A 27 -0.77 -0.24 12.18
CA PHE A 27 0.37 -0.21 11.28
C PHE A 27 0.90 -1.63 10.99
N ARG A 28 1.07 -2.45 12.03
CA ARG A 28 1.51 -3.84 11.90
C ARG A 28 0.57 -4.66 11.02
N VAL A 29 -0.73 -4.60 11.31
CA VAL A 29 -1.75 -5.30 10.52
C VAL A 29 -1.75 -4.82 9.08
N SER A 30 -1.76 -3.51 8.86
CA SER A 30 -1.79 -2.93 7.52
C SER A 30 -0.56 -3.31 6.71
N LEU A 31 0.63 -3.25 7.32
CA LEU A 31 1.88 -3.55 6.63
C LEU A 31 1.97 -5.04 6.26
N ALA A 32 1.62 -5.95 7.18
CA ALA A 32 1.61 -7.39 6.92
C ALA A 32 0.59 -7.79 5.85
N LEU A 33 -0.60 -7.17 5.84
CA LEU A 33 -1.67 -7.48 4.89
C LEU A 33 -1.61 -6.68 3.59
N GLN A 34 -0.68 -5.72 3.44
CA GLN A 34 -0.57 -4.92 2.22
C GLN A 34 -0.36 -5.78 0.96
N PRO A 35 0.45 -6.85 0.94
CA PRO A 35 0.57 -7.72 -0.23
C PRO A 35 -0.75 -8.39 -0.63
N ILE A 36 -1.63 -8.73 0.33
CA ILE A 36 -2.94 -9.31 0.04
C ILE A 36 -3.84 -8.29 -0.68
N ALA A 37 -3.82 -7.04 -0.21
CA ALA A 37 -4.49 -5.95 -0.91
C ALA A 37 -3.91 -5.76 -2.32
N THR A 38 -2.58 -5.78 -2.49
CA THR A 38 -1.93 -5.71 -3.80
C THR A 38 -2.42 -6.80 -4.74
N ALA A 39 -2.50 -8.06 -4.29
CA ALA A 39 -2.97 -9.18 -5.11
C ALA A 39 -4.43 -9.04 -5.54
N LEU A 40 -5.32 -8.63 -4.61
CA LEU A 40 -6.75 -8.41 -4.89
C LEU A 40 -6.99 -7.25 -5.88
N PHE A 41 -6.12 -6.26 -5.87
CA PHE A 41 -6.23 -5.06 -6.72
C PHE A 41 -5.32 -5.10 -7.95
N ALA A 42 -4.52 -6.15 -8.15
CA ALA A 42 -3.58 -6.26 -9.26
C ALA A 42 -4.28 -6.07 -10.61
N SER A 43 -3.89 -5.01 -11.36
CA SER A 43 -4.53 -4.61 -12.61
C SER A 43 -3.58 -3.90 -13.59
N SER A 44 -2.27 -4.16 -13.52
CA SER A 44 -1.28 -3.51 -14.37
C SER A 44 -0.40 -4.51 -15.16
N PRO A 45 -1.00 -5.41 -15.98
CA PRO A 45 -0.25 -6.46 -16.67
C PRO A 45 0.40 -6.01 -17.98
N PHE A 46 0.30 -4.73 -18.36
CA PHE A 46 0.81 -4.22 -19.63
C PHE A 46 1.83 -3.10 -19.44
N THR A 47 2.83 -3.08 -20.34
CA THR A 47 3.81 -1.99 -20.48
C THR A 47 4.17 -1.84 -21.95
N GLU A 48 4.20 -0.60 -22.46
CA GLU A 48 4.53 -0.28 -23.86
C GLU A 48 3.69 -1.10 -24.86
N GLY A 49 2.40 -1.26 -24.56
CA GLY A 49 1.46 -1.97 -25.45
C GLY A 49 1.57 -3.50 -25.44
N LYS A 50 2.27 -4.10 -24.49
CA LYS A 50 2.50 -5.54 -24.41
C LYS A 50 2.31 -6.08 -23.00
N PRO A 51 1.95 -7.37 -22.83
CA PRO A 51 2.04 -8.06 -21.56
C PRO A 51 3.46 -7.97 -20.99
N ASN A 52 3.57 -7.67 -19.68
CA ASN A 52 4.85 -7.44 -19.01
C ASN A 52 5.27 -8.58 -18.06
N GLY A 53 4.42 -9.61 -17.92
CA GLY A 53 4.70 -10.76 -17.05
C GLY A 53 4.34 -10.55 -15.58
N TYR A 54 3.70 -9.44 -15.21
CA TYR A 54 3.27 -9.16 -13.85
C TYR A 54 1.75 -9.02 -13.76
N MET A 55 1.17 -9.35 -12.61
CA MET A 55 -0.21 -9.03 -12.28
C MET A 55 -0.31 -7.56 -11.80
N SER A 56 0.65 -7.13 -10.98
CA SER A 56 0.82 -5.74 -10.57
C SER A 56 2.22 -5.23 -10.94
N TYR A 57 2.37 -4.74 -12.16
CA TYR A 57 3.61 -4.09 -12.59
C TYR A 57 3.91 -2.81 -11.78
N ARG A 58 2.85 -2.12 -11.35
CA ARG A 58 2.98 -1.00 -10.41
C ARG A 58 3.74 -1.42 -9.15
N SER A 59 3.36 -2.54 -8.52
CA SER A 59 4.04 -3.02 -7.31
C SER A 59 5.49 -3.42 -7.60
N HIS A 60 5.75 -4.03 -8.76
CA HIS A 60 7.11 -4.34 -9.21
C HIS A 60 7.97 -3.08 -9.35
N ILE A 61 7.47 -2.00 -9.96
CA ILE A 61 8.20 -0.72 -10.08
C ILE A 61 8.66 -0.22 -8.71
N TRP A 62 7.85 -0.38 -7.66
CA TRP A 62 8.21 0.05 -6.30
C TRP A 62 9.29 -0.83 -5.64
N THR A 63 9.61 -2.00 -6.18
CA THR A 63 10.77 -2.81 -5.73
C THR A 63 12.10 -2.25 -6.23
N ASP A 64 12.10 -1.47 -7.33
CA ASP A 64 13.28 -0.88 -7.97
C ASP A 64 13.20 0.65 -7.99
N THR A 65 12.98 1.27 -6.84
CA THR A 65 12.88 2.73 -6.72
C THR A 65 14.01 3.27 -5.84
N ASP A 66 13.78 3.41 -4.54
CA ASP A 66 14.75 3.91 -3.56
C ASP A 66 14.59 3.10 -2.25
N PRO A 67 15.50 2.16 -1.97
CA PRO A 67 15.35 1.25 -0.83
C PRO A 67 15.41 1.95 0.52
N ALA A 68 15.95 3.18 0.61
CA ALA A 68 16.00 3.92 1.85
C ALA A 68 14.62 4.45 2.29
N ARG A 69 13.65 4.54 1.36
CA ARG A 69 12.37 5.20 1.59
C ARG A 69 11.13 4.45 1.08
N THR A 70 11.31 3.29 0.44
CA THR A 70 10.23 2.46 -0.14
C THR A 70 10.20 1.07 0.49
N GLY A 71 9.16 0.31 0.19
CA GLY A 71 9.04 -1.10 0.58
C GLY A 71 8.48 -1.32 1.99
N MET A 72 8.80 -2.49 2.53
CA MET A 72 8.43 -2.90 3.87
C MET A 72 9.28 -2.18 4.92
N LEU A 73 8.74 -2.02 6.12
CA LEU A 73 9.43 -1.42 7.26
C LEU A 73 9.55 -2.46 8.39
N PRO A 74 10.58 -3.33 8.37
CA PRO A 74 10.70 -4.44 9.32
C PRO A 74 10.68 -4.02 10.79
N PHE A 75 11.23 -2.84 11.10
CA PHE A 75 11.29 -2.30 12.46
C PHE A 75 9.89 -2.01 13.07
N VAL A 76 8.83 -1.96 12.27
CA VAL A 76 7.45 -1.81 12.76
C VAL A 76 7.04 -3.01 13.62
N PHE A 77 7.63 -4.18 13.37
CA PHE A 77 7.36 -5.42 14.11
C PHE A 77 8.25 -5.61 15.33
N GLU A 78 9.26 -4.75 15.53
CA GLU A 78 10.15 -4.80 16.70
C GLU A 78 9.39 -4.46 17.99
N GLN A 79 9.87 -5.00 19.11
CA GLN A 79 9.37 -4.62 20.42
C GLN A 79 9.72 -3.15 20.69
N GLY A 80 8.76 -2.37 21.20
CA GLY A 80 8.96 -0.95 21.50
C GLY A 80 8.81 -0.03 20.28
N PHE A 81 8.34 -0.52 19.14
CA PHE A 81 7.98 0.34 18.02
C PHE A 81 6.91 1.37 18.42
N GLY A 82 7.11 2.62 18.01
CA GLY A 82 6.21 3.76 18.23
C GLY A 82 6.66 4.97 17.42
N TYR A 83 6.14 6.15 17.77
CA TYR A 83 6.46 7.41 17.06
C TYR A 83 7.96 7.71 17.04
N GLU A 84 8.66 7.55 18.17
CA GLU A 84 10.10 7.85 18.24
C GLU A 84 10.89 7.01 17.24
N ARG A 85 10.59 5.70 17.15
CA ARG A 85 11.28 4.81 16.22
C ARG A 85 10.99 5.15 14.75
N TYR A 86 9.78 5.60 14.45
CA TYR A 86 9.45 6.07 13.10
C TYR A 86 10.13 7.40 12.77
N VAL A 87 10.21 8.33 13.74
CA VAL A 87 10.96 9.58 13.59
C VAL A 87 12.44 9.30 13.35
N ASP A 88 13.05 8.39 14.12
CA ASP A 88 14.44 7.98 13.90
C ASP A 88 14.69 7.43 12.49
N TYR A 89 13.78 6.58 11.99
CA TYR A 89 13.84 6.13 10.59
C TYR A 89 13.82 7.30 9.62
N MET A 90 12.89 8.23 9.80
CA MET A 90 12.77 9.39 8.91
C MET A 90 13.99 10.33 8.97
N LEU A 91 14.63 10.48 10.13
CA LEU A 91 15.86 11.25 10.25
C LEU A 91 17.05 10.63 9.49
N ASP A 92 17.00 9.30 9.28
CA ASP A 92 18.03 8.56 8.55
C ASP A 92 17.72 8.41 7.04
N VAL A 93 16.48 8.70 6.61
CA VAL A 93 16.14 8.75 5.18
C VAL A 93 16.91 9.91 4.52
N PRO A 94 17.69 9.68 3.42
CA PRO A 94 18.39 10.74 2.73
C PRO A 94 17.45 11.83 2.21
N MET A 95 17.84 13.09 2.35
CA MET A 95 17.01 14.22 1.90
C MET A 95 16.91 14.26 0.38
N TYR A 96 15.89 14.93 -0.14
CA TYR A 96 15.79 15.32 -1.55
C TYR A 96 16.05 16.82 -1.73
N PHE A 97 15.40 17.65 -0.96
CA PHE A 97 15.46 19.11 -1.12
C PHE A 97 15.15 19.84 0.20
N VAL A 98 15.45 21.13 0.21
CA VAL A 98 14.89 22.10 1.17
C VAL A 98 14.16 23.18 0.38
N PHE A 99 12.97 23.59 0.82
CA PHE A 99 12.21 24.65 0.18
C PHE A 99 12.38 25.97 0.93
N ARG A 100 12.93 27.00 0.24
CA ARG A 100 13.18 28.34 0.81
C ARG A 100 12.83 29.42 -0.17
N ASN A 101 12.07 30.43 0.27
CA ASN A 101 11.76 31.62 -0.52
C ASN A 101 11.24 31.31 -1.93
N GLY A 102 10.36 30.33 -2.07
CA GLY A 102 9.77 29.93 -3.35
C GLY A 102 10.70 29.09 -4.25
N LYS A 103 11.84 28.61 -3.73
CA LYS A 103 12.82 27.82 -4.51
C LYS A 103 13.12 26.49 -3.83
N TYR A 104 13.28 25.46 -4.65
CA TYR A 104 13.83 24.17 -4.21
C TYR A 104 15.35 24.26 -4.23
N ILE A 105 15.96 23.92 -3.12
CA ILE A 105 17.42 23.79 -2.94
C ILE A 105 17.72 22.31 -2.94
N ASP A 106 18.57 21.86 -3.86
CA ASP A 106 18.96 20.46 -3.96
C ASP A 106 19.77 20.02 -2.72
N ALA A 107 19.25 19.04 -2.00
CA ALA A 107 19.88 18.42 -0.86
C ALA A 107 19.90 16.87 -1.04
N ALA A 108 19.80 16.39 -2.28
CA ALA A 108 19.72 14.97 -2.57
C ALA A 108 20.88 14.19 -1.94
N GLY A 109 20.53 13.14 -1.17
CA GLY A 109 21.48 12.28 -0.47
C GLY A 109 22.08 12.86 0.81
N GLN A 110 21.77 14.12 1.18
CA GLN A 110 22.28 14.74 2.40
C GLN A 110 21.48 14.29 3.62
N SER A 111 22.09 14.46 4.83
CA SER A 111 21.53 13.98 6.10
C SER A 111 20.64 15.02 6.76
N PHE A 112 19.42 14.64 7.14
CA PHE A 112 18.56 15.50 7.96
C PHE A 112 19.15 15.69 9.38
N ARG A 113 19.87 14.68 9.91
CA ARG A 113 20.54 14.81 11.22
C ARG A 113 21.65 15.88 11.19
N ASP A 114 22.35 16.04 10.07
CA ASP A 114 23.33 17.11 9.91
C ASP A 114 22.65 18.48 9.72
N PHE A 115 21.48 18.51 9.09
CA PHE A 115 20.67 19.73 9.04
C PHE A 115 20.25 20.21 10.43
N LEU A 116 19.87 19.30 11.33
CA LEU A 116 19.56 19.64 12.74
C LEU A 116 20.76 20.31 13.47
N LYS A 117 21.99 19.97 13.11
CA LYS A 117 23.21 20.58 13.67
C LYS A 117 23.60 21.90 13.02
N GLY A 118 23.03 22.24 11.85
CA GLY A 118 23.43 23.36 11.00
C GLY A 118 24.62 23.02 10.08
N GLU A 119 24.84 21.73 9.85
CA GLU A 119 25.98 21.19 9.07
C GLU A 119 25.51 20.69 7.68
N LEU A 120 24.31 21.06 7.22
CA LEU A 120 23.82 20.66 5.90
C LEU A 120 24.69 21.31 4.80
N PRO A 121 25.33 20.54 3.92
CA PRO A 121 26.20 21.09 2.88
C PRO A 121 25.49 22.09 1.95
N ALA A 122 24.21 21.84 1.63
CA ALA A 122 23.40 22.72 0.79
C ALA A 122 23.04 24.06 1.47
N LEU A 123 23.04 24.12 2.82
CA LEU A 123 22.68 25.30 3.63
C LEU A 123 23.54 25.41 4.88
N PRO A 124 24.85 25.70 4.73
CA PRO A 124 25.78 25.75 5.86
C PRO A 124 25.36 26.80 6.90
N GLY A 125 25.30 26.40 8.17
CA GLY A 125 24.93 27.27 9.29
C GLY A 125 23.43 27.43 9.52
N GLU A 126 22.57 26.99 8.61
CA GLU A 126 21.12 26.99 8.80
C GLU A 126 20.65 25.74 9.53
N LYS A 127 19.56 25.87 10.29
CA LYS A 127 18.85 24.76 10.95
C LYS A 127 17.45 24.59 10.33
N PRO A 128 16.87 23.38 10.38
CA PRO A 128 15.58 23.13 9.81
C PRO A 128 14.46 23.84 10.58
N HIS A 129 13.43 24.25 9.86
CA HIS A 129 12.14 24.64 10.39
C HIS A 129 11.21 23.42 10.44
N ILE A 130 10.08 23.54 11.11
CA ILE A 130 9.07 22.48 11.13
C ILE A 130 8.48 22.19 9.74
N SER A 131 8.46 23.20 8.85
CA SER A 131 8.07 23.01 7.46
C SER A 131 9.01 22.08 6.70
N ASP A 132 10.33 22.18 6.96
CA ASP A 132 11.32 21.29 6.32
C ASP A 132 11.14 19.85 6.76
N TRP A 133 10.81 19.65 8.04
CA TRP A 133 10.47 18.32 8.55
C TRP A 133 9.21 17.77 7.88
N ASN A 134 8.15 18.57 7.76
CA ASN A 134 6.92 18.16 7.09
C ASN A 134 7.16 17.81 5.62
N ASP A 135 7.97 18.61 4.91
CA ASP A 135 8.36 18.32 3.53
C ASP A 135 9.17 17.02 3.46
N HIS A 136 10.12 16.83 4.38
CA HIS A 136 10.93 15.63 4.43
C HIS A 136 10.10 14.36 4.71
N LEU A 137 9.15 14.40 5.65
CA LEU A 137 8.20 13.30 5.90
C LEU A 137 7.40 12.92 4.64
N SER A 138 7.13 13.88 3.76
CA SER A 138 6.41 13.61 2.51
C SER A 138 7.22 12.83 1.47
N THR A 139 8.55 12.75 1.65
CA THR A 139 9.46 12.07 0.71
C THR A 139 9.65 10.58 0.96
N ALA A 140 9.04 10.01 2.00
CA ALA A 140 9.02 8.57 2.26
C ALA A 140 7.83 7.90 1.57
N PHE A 141 8.04 6.72 0.99
CA PHE A 141 7.05 5.99 0.21
C PHE A 141 7.00 4.49 0.55
N PRO A 142 6.94 4.12 1.85
CA PRO A 142 6.80 2.71 2.23
C PRO A 142 5.42 2.18 1.82
N GLU A 143 5.22 0.87 1.94
CA GLU A 143 3.94 0.21 1.62
C GLU A 143 2.78 0.75 2.48
N VAL A 144 3.07 1.09 3.74
CA VAL A 144 2.18 1.84 4.62
C VAL A 144 2.97 3.01 5.20
N ARG A 145 2.45 4.23 5.08
CA ARG A 145 3.11 5.45 5.53
C ARG A 145 2.40 6.05 6.75
N LEU A 146 3.20 6.41 7.76
CA LEU A 146 2.70 7.14 8.93
C LEU A 146 2.79 8.64 8.70
N LYS A 147 1.68 9.30 8.91
CA LYS A 147 1.50 10.76 9.05
C LYS A 147 0.66 11.03 10.30
N SER A 148 -0.18 12.07 10.30
CA SER A 148 -1.27 12.18 11.29
C SER A 148 -2.37 11.11 11.09
N PHE A 149 -2.18 10.23 10.13
CA PHE A 149 -2.99 9.07 9.76
C PHE A 149 -2.06 7.98 9.20
N LEU A 150 -2.58 6.77 9.03
CA LEU A 150 -1.92 5.70 8.28
C LEU A 150 -2.43 5.70 6.84
N GLU A 151 -1.52 5.63 5.89
CA GLU A 151 -1.82 5.63 4.46
C GLU A 151 -1.41 4.29 3.84
N MET A 152 -2.39 3.47 3.49
CA MET A 152 -2.19 2.19 2.80
C MET A 152 -2.05 2.44 1.30
N ARG A 153 -0.96 1.95 0.67
CA ARG A 153 -0.45 2.46 -0.61
C ARG A 153 -0.30 1.40 -1.71
N GLY A 154 -0.48 0.12 -1.42
CA GLY A 154 -0.08 -0.98 -2.32
C GLY A 154 -1.09 -1.34 -3.42
N ALA A 155 -2.28 -0.74 -3.48
CA ALA A 155 -3.30 -1.11 -4.46
C ALA A 155 -3.08 -0.42 -5.82
N ASP A 156 -3.27 -1.17 -6.93
CA ASP A 156 -3.36 -0.59 -8.27
C ASP A 156 -4.66 0.21 -8.43
N GLY A 157 -4.69 1.15 -9.36
CA GLY A 157 -5.90 1.87 -9.75
C GLY A 157 -6.96 0.95 -10.35
N GLY A 158 -8.20 1.42 -10.43
CA GLY A 158 -9.29 0.63 -10.99
C GLY A 158 -10.61 1.38 -11.08
N PRO A 159 -11.70 0.72 -11.52
CA PRO A 159 -13.01 1.32 -11.67
C PRO A 159 -13.63 1.65 -10.30
N TRP A 160 -14.70 2.45 -10.34
CA TRP A 160 -15.36 3.00 -9.16
C TRP A 160 -15.67 1.97 -8.06
N ASN A 161 -16.16 0.79 -8.44
CA ASN A 161 -16.48 -0.27 -7.49
C ASN A 161 -15.25 -0.79 -6.74
N ARG A 162 -14.06 -0.78 -7.34
CA ARG A 162 -12.80 -1.11 -6.67
C ARG A 162 -12.26 0.06 -5.85
N ILE A 163 -12.42 1.29 -6.36
CA ILE A 163 -12.06 2.50 -5.59
C ILE A 163 -12.81 2.51 -4.25
N CYS A 164 -14.11 2.19 -4.25
CA CYS A 164 -14.91 2.10 -3.02
C CYS A 164 -14.57 0.87 -2.16
N ALA A 165 -14.16 -0.24 -2.77
CA ALA A 165 -13.84 -1.48 -2.04
C ALA A 165 -12.55 -1.37 -1.20
N LEU A 166 -11.58 -0.54 -1.61
CA LEU A 166 -10.32 -0.39 -0.87
C LEU A 166 -10.52 0.21 0.53
N PRO A 167 -11.18 1.37 0.70
CA PRO A 167 -11.46 1.88 2.04
C PRO A 167 -12.36 0.94 2.83
N ALA A 168 -13.34 0.26 2.23
CA ALA A 168 -14.18 -0.71 2.92
C ALA A 168 -13.35 -1.88 3.47
N LEU A 169 -12.38 -2.40 2.71
CA LEU A 169 -11.46 -3.44 3.19
C LEU A 169 -10.71 -2.98 4.43
N TRP A 170 -10.04 -1.82 4.35
CA TRP A 170 -9.20 -1.34 5.44
C TRP A 170 -10.00 -0.86 6.65
N VAL A 171 -11.14 -0.20 6.46
CA VAL A 171 -12.05 0.17 7.55
C VAL A 171 -12.58 -1.07 8.27
N GLY A 172 -12.97 -2.10 7.51
CA GLY A 172 -13.45 -3.35 8.08
C GLY A 172 -12.40 -4.08 8.92
N LEU A 173 -11.12 -4.00 8.53
CA LEU A 173 -10.01 -4.63 9.27
C LEU A 173 -9.57 -3.82 10.50
N LEU A 174 -9.72 -2.48 10.49
CA LEU A 174 -8.97 -1.62 11.42
C LEU A 174 -9.85 -0.81 12.38
N TYR A 175 -11.17 -0.67 12.14
CA TYR A 175 -12.03 0.23 12.93
C TYR A 175 -12.93 -0.48 13.95
N ASP A 176 -13.07 -1.79 13.85
CA ASP A 176 -13.66 -2.62 14.91
C ASP A 176 -12.53 -3.35 15.64
N GLN A 177 -12.52 -3.29 16.98
CA GLN A 177 -11.41 -3.88 17.76
C GLN A 177 -11.36 -5.41 17.61
N GLY A 178 -12.52 -6.07 17.51
CA GLY A 178 -12.57 -7.53 17.30
C GLY A 178 -12.00 -7.94 15.95
N ALA A 179 -12.29 -7.17 14.90
CA ALA A 179 -11.72 -7.39 13.57
C ALA A 179 -10.23 -7.09 13.54
N LEU A 180 -9.78 -6.01 14.19
CA LEU A 180 -8.35 -5.65 14.29
C LEU A 180 -7.55 -6.74 15.04
N ASP A 181 -8.09 -7.26 16.14
CA ASP A 181 -7.47 -8.34 16.92
C ASP A 181 -7.43 -9.65 16.09
N ALA A 182 -8.51 -10.00 15.39
CA ALA A 182 -8.55 -11.17 14.50
C ALA A 182 -7.54 -11.04 13.34
N ALA A 183 -7.42 -9.85 12.76
CA ALA A 183 -6.43 -9.56 11.71
C ALA A 183 -5.01 -9.64 12.24
N TRP A 184 -4.75 -9.15 13.47
CA TRP A 184 -3.46 -9.30 14.14
C TRP A 184 -3.15 -10.76 14.44
N ASP A 185 -4.10 -11.52 14.97
CA ASP A 185 -3.95 -12.97 15.24
C ASP A 185 -3.60 -13.76 13.98
N LEU A 186 -4.09 -13.32 12.82
CA LEU A 186 -3.79 -13.92 11.52
C LEU A 186 -2.32 -13.75 11.12
N VAL A 187 -1.70 -12.60 11.43
CA VAL A 187 -0.39 -12.20 10.90
C VAL A 187 0.74 -12.18 11.95
N LYS A 188 0.44 -12.15 13.24
CA LYS A 188 1.43 -11.98 14.34
C LYS A 188 2.53 -13.02 14.39
N GLY A 189 2.29 -14.19 13.79
CA GLY A 189 3.26 -15.30 13.72
C GLY A 189 4.18 -15.27 12.50
N TRP A 190 3.96 -14.32 11.57
CA TRP A 190 4.77 -14.25 10.35
C TRP A 190 6.14 -13.65 10.65
N SER A 191 7.21 -14.28 10.16
CA SER A 191 8.53 -13.69 10.22
C SER A 191 8.69 -12.54 9.22
N ILE A 192 9.71 -11.72 9.43
CA ILE A 192 10.06 -10.63 8.49
C ILE A 192 10.39 -11.21 7.11
N GLU A 193 11.09 -12.33 7.06
CA GLU A 193 11.47 -13.03 5.84
C GLU A 193 10.24 -13.52 5.07
N GLU A 194 9.27 -14.14 5.76
CA GLU A 194 8.02 -14.58 5.13
C GLU A 194 7.22 -13.40 4.57
N GLN A 195 7.15 -12.28 5.28
CA GLN A 195 6.50 -11.07 4.79
C GLN A 195 7.21 -10.49 3.56
N GLN A 196 8.55 -10.52 3.54
CA GLN A 196 9.32 -10.04 2.39
C GLN A 196 9.14 -10.96 1.18
N VAL A 197 9.20 -12.28 1.37
CA VAL A 197 8.94 -13.27 0.31
C VAL A 197 7.55 -13.07 -0.28
N LEU A 198 6.53 -12.91 0.57
CA LEU A 198 5.16 -12.63 0.14
C LEU A 198 5.07 -11.34 -0.69
N ARG A 199 5.69 -10.27 -0.21
CA ARG A 199 5.69 -8.98 -0.90
C ARG A 199 6.38 -9.06 -2.26
N ASP A 200 7.43 -9.84 -2.40
CA ASP A 200 8.21 -9.96 -3.64
C ASP A 200 7.55 -10.91 -4.66
N ALA A 201 6.80 -11.92 -4.20
CA ALA A 201 6.09 -12.86 -5.08
C ALA A 201 4.81 -12.26 -5.68
N VAL A 202 4.04 -11.51 -4.88
CA VAL A 202 2.72 -10.99 -5.28
C VAL A 202 2.70 -10.18 -6.57
N PRO A 203 3.67 -9.33 -6.91
CA PRO A 203 3.65 -8.58 -8.16
C PRO A 203 3.53 -9.45 -9.42
N SER A 204 4.18 -10.62 -9.44
CA SER A 204 4.15 -11.56 -10.57
C SER A 204 3.09 -12.65 -10.43
N GLU A 205 2.91 -13.20 -9.23
CA GLU A 205 2.08 -14.38 -9.00
C GLU A 205 0.65 -14.02 -8.53
N GLY A 206 0.43 -12.78 -8.04
CA GLY A 206 -0.89 -12.33 -7.62
C GLY A 206 -1.49 -13.20 -6.52
N LEU A 207 -2.70 -13.74 -6.76
CA LEU A 207 -3.43 -14.59 -5.82
C LEU A 207 -2.83 -16.01 -5.69
N ASP A 208 -2.01 -16.45 -6.64
CA ASP A 208 -1.35 -17.75 -6.61
C ASP A 208 -0.04 -17.74 -5.79
N ALA A 209 0.43 -16.56 -5.40
CA ALA A 209 1.64 -16.43 -4.58
C ALA A 209 1.53 -17.25 -3.28
N PRO A 210 2.65 -17.84 -2.79
CA PRO A 210 2.65 -18.59 -1.55
C PRO A 210 2.37 -17.69 -0.35
N ALA A 211 1.47 -18.11 0.53
CA ALA A 211 1.13 -17.38 1.75
C ALA A 211 1.99 -17.86 2.94
N PRO A 212 2.35 -16.98 3.89
CA PRO A 212 2.95 -17.37 5.15
C PRO A 212 2.09 -18.41 5.89
N GLY A 213 2.74 -19.45 6.41
CA GLY A 213 2.02 -20.55 7.08
C GLY A 213 1.42 -21.59 6.14
N GLY A 214 1.60 -21.46 4.81
CA GLY A 214 1.16 -22.40 3.79
C GLY A 214 -0.11 -21.98 3.05
N GLY A 215 -0.38 -22.64 1.91
CA GLY A 215 -1.44 -22.28 0.98
C GLY A 215 -1.10 -21.09 0.10
N THR A 216 -2.12 -20.47 -0.48
CA THR A 216 -1.98 -19.34 -1.41
C THR A 216 -2.52 -18.03 -0.84
N VAL A 217 -2.10 -16.90 -1.45
CA VAL A 217 -2.66 -15.57 -1.16
C VAL A 217 -4.17 -15.55 -1.42
N GLY A 218 -4.67 -16.27 -2.43
CA GLY A 218 -6.11 -16.39 -2.71
C GLY A 218 -6.89 -17.00 -1.54
N GLU A 219 -6.37 -18.08 -0.95
CA GLU A 219 -6.96 -18.70 0.24
C GLU A 219 -6.92 -17.77 1.46
N LEU A 220 -5.80 -17.07 1.64
CA LEU A 220 -5.65 -16.08 2.71
C LEU A 220 -6.59 -14.88 2.51
N ALA A 221 -6.80 -14.44 1.26
CA ALA A 221 -7.70 -13.34 0.94
C ALA A 221 -9.15 -13.60 1.38
N HIS A 222 -9.64 -14.85 1.30
CA HIS A 222 -10.97 -15.19 1.84
C HIS A 222 -11.06 -14.90 3.33
N ARG A 223 -10.07 -15.33 4.12
CA ARG A 223 -10.03 -15.09 5.56
C ARG A 223 -9.97 -13.60 5.89
N VAL A 224 -9.14 -12.85 5.17
CA VAL A 224 -9.01 -11.39 5.32
C VAL A 224 -10.33 -10.68 5.02
N LEU A 225 -11.02 -11.08 3.94
CA LEU A 225 -12.32 -10.52 3.55
C LEU A 225 -13.44 -10.87 4.54
N ASP A 226 -13.38 -12.04 5.17
CA ASP A 226 -14.36 -12.43 6.21
C ASP A 226 -14.16 -11.61 7.49
N ILE A 227 -12.91 -11.37 7.91
CA ILE A 227 -12.59 -10.47 9.02
C ILE A 227 -13.06 -9.04 8.71
N ALA A 228 -12.74 -8.52 7.53
CA ALA A 228 -13.17 -7.18 7.12
C ALA A 228 -14.71 -7.04 7.10
N ALA A 229 -15.42 -8.05 6.59
CA ALA A 229 -16.88 -8.04 6.56
C ALA A 229 -17.47 -8.10 7.97
N ALA A 230 -16.89 -8.88 8.88
CA ALA A 230 -17.31 -8.91 10.28
C ALA A 230 -17.12 -7.55 10.96
N GLY A 231 -15.99 -6.86 10.72
CA GLY A 231 -15.75 -5.53 11.25
C GLY A 231 -16.71 -4.47 10.70
N LEU A 232 -17.00 -4.48 9.39
CA LEU A 232 -18.00 -3.58 8.80
C LEU A 232 -19.41 -3.86 9.35
N ALA A 233 -19.77 -5.14 9.51
CA ALA A 233 -21.05 -5.50 10.09
C ALA A 233 -21.16 -5.04 11.56
N ALA A 234 -20.09 -5.18 12.35
CA ALA A 234 -20.05 -4.74 13.75
C ALA A 234 -20.19 -3.21 13.89
N ARG A 235 -19.65 -2.44 12.93
CA ARG A 235 -19.84 -0.99 12.88
C ARG A 235 -21.31 -0.59 12.70
N GLY A 236 -22.10 -1.39 11.98
CA GLY A 236 -23.51 -1.17 11.78
C GLY A 236 -23.89 0.07 10.95
N GLU A 237 -22.93 0.66 10.24
CA GLU A 237 -23.17 1.81 9.37
C GLU A 237 -23.98 1.42 8.14
N VAL A 238 -25.01 2.19 7.83
CA VAL A 238 -25.92 1.94 6.71
C VAL A 238 -26.15 3.23 5.90
N ASN A 239 -26.38 3.05 4.60
CA ASN A 239 -26.76 4.16 3.73
C ASN A 239 -28.25 4.55 3.91
N SER A 240 -28.73 5.55 3.17
CA SER A 240 -30.13 6.01 3.22
C SER A 240 -31.16 4.96 2.79
N MET A 241 -30.74 3.88 2.15
CA MET A 241 -31.60 2.74 1.74
C MET A 241 -31.55 1.58 2.73
N GLY A 242 -30.69 1.67 3.76
CA GLY A 242 -30.50 0.62 4.75
C GLY A 242 -29.45 -0.42 4.39
N ASP A 243 -28.70 -0.23 3.29
CA ASP A 243 -27.64 -1.16 2.91
C ASP A 243 -26.40 -0.94 3.79
N ASN A 244 -25.83 -2.01 4.28
CA ASN A 244 -24.59 -1.99 5.08
C ASN A 244 -23.34 -1.87 4.21
N GLU A 245 -22.27 -1.29 4.77
CA GLU A 245 -20.96 -1.13 4.12
C GLU A 245 -20.34 -2.44 3.62
N VAL A 246 -20.72 -3.59 4.15
CA VAL A 246 -20.24 -4.93 3.71
C VAL A 246 -20.43 -5.14 2.21
N GLY A 247 -21.45 -4.54 1.60
CA GLY A 247 -21.71 -4.60 0.16
C GLY A 247 -20.56 -4.10 -0.70
N PHE A 248 -19.73 -3.16 -0.20
CA PHE A 248 -18.55 -2.68 -0.92
C PHE A 248 -17.43 -3.71 -1.06
N LEU A 249 -17.45 -4.80 -0.28
CA LEU A 249 -16.47 -5.89 -0.40
C LEU A 249 -16.82 -6.90 -1.52
N GLU A 250 -18.02 -6.83 -2.09
CA GLU A 250 -18.47 -7.81 -3.09
C GLU A 250 -17.54 -7.94 -4.32
N PRO A 251 -16.97 -6.86 -4.88
CA PRO A 251 -15.99 -6.99 -5.96
C PRO A 251 -14.77 -7.81 -5.55
N LEU A 252 -14.25 -7.63 -4.32
CA LEU A 252 -13.10 -8.36 -3.82
C LEU A 252 -13.42 -9.83 -3.52
N ARG A 253 -14.61 -10.10 -3.00
CA ARG A 253 -15.10 -11.47 -2.78
C ARG A 253 -15.21 -12.25 -4.08
N ARG A 254 -15.67 -11.61 -5.16
CA ARG A 254 -15.69 -12.24 -6.49
C ARG A 254 -14.30 -12.57 -7.01
N ILE A 255 -13.34 -11.65 -6.84
CA ILE A 255 -11.93 -11.86 -7.20
C ILE A 255 -11.35 -13.04 -6.42
N ALA A 256 -11.46 -13.05 -5.09
CA ALA A 256 -10.98 -14.15 -4.26
C ALA A 256 -11.62 -15.49 -4.64
N LYS A 257 -12.95 -15.52 -4.87
CA LYS A 257 -13.69 -16.72 -5.26
C LYS A 257 -13.28 -17.26 -6.64
N SER A 258 -13.01 -16.39 -7.60
CA SER A 258 -12.61 -16.81 -8.94
C SER A 258 -11.13 -17.20 -9.03
N GLY A 259 -10.29 -16.77 -8.09
CA GLY A 259 -8.85 -16.86 -8.17
C GLY A 259 -8.22 -15.95 -9.24
N LYS A 260 -9.04 -15.08 -9.88
CA LYS A 260 -8.60 -14.21 -10.97
C LYS A 260 -8.64 -12.75 -10.53
N SER A 261 -7.47 -12.12 -10.47
CA SER A 261 -7.37 -10.67 -10.29
C SER A 261 -7.82 -9.93 -11.55
N PRO A 262 -8.07 -8.62 -11.49
CA PRO A 262 -8.35 -7.81 -12.68
C PRO A 262 -7.31 -7.92 -13.79
N ALA A 263 -6.05 -8.16 -13.44
CA ALA A 263 -4.99 -8.38 -14.44
C ALA A 263 -5.24 -9.61 -15.30
N HIS A 264 -5.78 -10.70 -14.73
CA HIS A 264 -6.16 -11.89 -15.50
C HIS A 264 -7.27 -11.57 -16.49
N ASP A 265 -8.31 -10.83 -16.08
CA ASP A 265 -9.39 -10.44 -16.98
C ASP A 265 -8.88 -9.59 -18.16
N LEU A 266 -7.91 -8.71 -17.90
CA LEU A 266 -7.26 -7.90 -18.93
C LEU A 266 -6.43 -8.74 -19.89
N LEU A 267 -5.68 -9.71 -19.40
CA LEU A 267 -4.89 -10.64 -20.22
C LEU A 267 -5.79 -11.57 -21.03
N ASP A 268 -6.85 -12.13 -20.43
CA ASP A 268 -7.84 -12.97 -21.12
C ASP A 268 -8.50 -12.19 -22.28
N ARG A 269 -8.80 -10.90 -22.10
CA ARG A 269 -9.33 -10.03 -23.17
C ARG A 269 -8.30 -9.76 -24.26
N TYR A 270 -7.06 -9.48 -23.86
CA TYR A 270 -5.97 -9.20 -24.80
C TYR A 270 -5.69 -10.38 -25.72
N GLU A 271 -5.57 -11.59 -25.15
CA GLU A 271 -5.32 -12.82 -25.92
C GLU A 271 -6.55 -13.30 -26.70
N GLY A 272 -7.76 -13.03 -26.20
CA GLY A 272 -9.03 -13.46 -26.79
C GLY A 272 -9.67 -12.38 -27.66
N PRO A 273 -10.75 -11.70 -27.19
CA PRO A 273 -11.58 -10.84 -28.03
C PRO A 273 -10.87 -9.61 -28.59
N TRP A 274 -9.77 -9.15 -27.95
CA TRP A 274 -9.00 -8.01 -28.46
C TRP A 274 -7.98 -8.42 -29.52
N GLY A 275 -7.62 -9.70 -29.64
CA GLY A 275 -6.68 -10.18 -30.64
C GLY A 275 -5.32 -9.50 -30.60
N GLY A 276 -4.85 -9.13 -29.40
CA GLY A 276 -3.60 -8.41 -29.18
C GLY A 276 -3.68 -6.89 -29.37
N ASP A 277 -4.86 -6.33 -29.63
CA ASP A 277 -5.08 -4.89 -29.80
C ASP A 277 -5.43 -4.24 -28.45
N LEU A 278 -4.40 -3.71 -27.77
CA LEU A 278 -4.58 -3.05 -26.47
C LEU A 278 -5.34 -1.71 -26.55
N SER A 279 -5.51 -1.12 -27.76
CA SER A 279 -6.25 0.13 -27.89
C SER A 279 -7.72 0.00 -27.46
N LYS A 280 -8.28 -1.20 -27.56
CA LYS A 280 -9.65 -1.51 -27.09
C LYS A 280 -9.90 -1.29 -25.61
N ILE A 281 -8.85 -1.18 -24.79
CA ILE A 281 -8.97 -0.86 -23.38
C ILE A 281 -9.63 0.51 -23.17
N TYR A 282 -9.38 1.46 -24.07
CA TYR A 282 -9.94 2.82 -23.98
C TYR A 282 -11.42 2.86 -24.32
N ASP A 283 -11.87 1.98 -25.23
CA ASP A 283 -13.26 1.91 -25.66
C ASP A 283 -14.13 1.13 -24.67
N GLU A 284 -13.58 0.04 -24.11
CA GLU A 284 -14.34 -0.89 -23.28
C GLU A 284 -14.27 -0.59 -21.77
N LEU A 285 -13.20 0.08 -21.32
CA LEU A 285 -12.93 0.29 -19.87
C LEU A 285 -12.81 1.76 -19.49
N SER A 286 -13.14 2.71 -20.36
CA SER A 286 -13.29 4.12 -19.97
C SER A 286 -14.48 4.30 -19.02
N PHE A 287 -14.33 5.20 -18.02
CA PHE A 287 -15.34 5.48 -17.01
C PHE A 287 -16.30 6.58 -17.45
#